data_a077b0016e0be21850a4f44244aed01a
#
_entry.id   a077b0016e0be21850a4f44244aed01a
#
_cell.length_a   1.000
_cell.length_b   1.000
_cell.length_c   1.000
_cell.angle_alpha   90.00
_cell.angle_beta   90.00
_cell.angle_gamma   90.00
#
_symmetry.space_group_name_H-M   'P 1'
#
loop_
_entity.id
_entity.type
_entity.pdbx_description
1 polymer ?
#
loop_
_entity_poly.entity_id
_entity_poly.type
_entity_poly.pdbx_seq_one_letter_code
_entity_poly.pdbx_strand_id
1 'polypeptide(L)'
;MHYYPVETIAAMLNSMMGSSEKVAHYINFAESLGIQVLPPNINESYSKFTVKGDKIRFGLAAIKNVGINVVDSIVEARNSKGKFESITDFINKIDLSAINKRAVESLIKAGALDDFKVFRSKLLAVHEKLMDSVASERKRNIDGQISLFGLTEDEDFKAPEVTYPNIKEFAKNNLLAMEKEMTGLYLSGHPLDEYAKSLKIITSTTIQKIYDCQEAHNEGIDDEEYSIHDEDKVVVGGIITEVNQKVTRNNQIMAFIKIEDLSAVIEVIVFPKTLDRVRNLIATDALVVIKGRVSMKEDEAVKIICETVELLEKVNSSKVYVRVDNLDMARASKPKLMEIATEYAGDTPLYVFTANDRKNYRMPRNMWVNLSSDVFAELEKVFGEDNVKIVE
;
A
#
# COMPACT_ATOMS: atom_id res chain seq x y z
N MET A 1 -6.67 -28.14 -10.46
CA MET A 1 -5.69 -27.48 -9.57
C MET A 1 -4.41 -28.31 -9.37
N HIS A 2 -4.50 -29.60 -9.12
CA HIS A 2 -3.31 -30.40 -8.73
C HIS A 2 -2.14 -30.38 -9.74
N TYR A 3 -2.40 -30.38 -11.05
CA TYR A 3 -1.35 -30.45 -12.08
C TYR A 3 -0.91 -29.10 -12.66
N TYR A 4 -1.80 -28.10 -12.67
CA TYR A 4 -1.57 -26.80 -13.31
C TYR A 4 -2.16 -25.67 -12.43
N PRO A 5 -1.62 -25.42 -11.23
CA PRO A 5 -2.22 -24.46 -10.30
C PRO A 5 -2.17 -23.02 -10.84
N VAL A 6 -1.06 -22.62 -11.46
CA VAL A 6 -0.87 -21.24 -11.96
C VAL A 6 -1.85 -20.93 -13.10
N GLU A 7 -1.98 -21.85 -14.06
CA GLU A 7 -2.90 -21.73 -15.20
C GLU A 7 -4.35 -21.73 -14.74
N THR A 8 -4.68 -22.58 -13.75
CA THR A 8 -6.03 -22.65 -13.20
C THR A 8 -6.42 -21.33 -12.56
N ILE A 9 -5.54 -20.74 -11.74
CA ILE A 9 -5.79 -19.45 -11.09
C ILE A 9 -5.87 -18.32 -12.13
N ALA A 10 -4.97 -18.31 -13.13
CA ALA A 10 -5.04 -17.34 -14.22
C ALA A 10 -6.38 -17.41 -14.98
N ALA A 11 -6.90 -18.62 -15.21
CA ALA A 11 -8.21 -18.83 -15.83
C ALA A 11 -9.36 -18.32 -14.93
N MET A 12 -9.30 -18.55 -13.62
CA MET A 12 -10.26 -18.04 -12.65
C MET A 12 -10.25 -16.51 -12.61
N LEU A 13 -9.08 -15.87 -12.51
CA LEU A 13 -8.90 -14.43 -12.57
C LEU A 13 -9.53 -13.85 -13.84
N ASN A 14 -9.27 -14.49 -15.00
CA ASN A 14 -9.81 -14.05 -16.28
C ASN A 14 -11.34 -14.17 -16.37
N SER A 15 -11.93 -15.17 -15.72
CA SER A 15 -13.39 -15.32 -15.67
C SER A 15 -14.07 -14.27 -14.76
N MET A 16 -13.32 -13.67 -13.84
CA MET A 16 -13.83 -12.71 -12.83
C MET A 16 -13.41 -11.27 -13.07
N MET A 17 -12.77 -10.94 -14.21
CA MET A 17 -12.27 -9.59 -14.53
C MET A 17 -13.32 -8.48 -14.44
N GLY A 18 -14.62 -8.82 -14.53
CA GLY A 18 -15.72 -7.85 -14.37
C GLY A 18 -16.00 -7.43 -12.91
N SER A 19 -15.35 -8.05 -11.91
CA SER A 19 -15.54 -7.74 -10.49
C SER A 19 -14.19 -7.59 -9.79
N SER A 20 -13.83 -6.37 -9.44
CA SER A 20 -12.58 -6.08 -8.72
C SER A 20 -12.47 -6.85 -7.41
N GLU A 21 -13.59 -7.02 -6.68
CA GLU A 21 -13.61 -7.77 -5.41
C GLU A 21 -13.26 -9.25 -5.61
N LYS A 22 -13.82 -9.88 -6.67
CA LYS A 22 -13.52 -11.29 -6.96
C LYS A 22 -12.10 -11.45 -7.47
N VAL A 23 -11.60 -10.52 -8.28
CA VAL A 23 -10.20 -10.49 -8.72
C VAL A 23 -9.28 -10.39 -7.50
N ALA A 24 -9.57 -9.48 -6.55
CA ALA A 24 -8.82 -9.35 -5.31
C ALA A 24 -8.81 -10.66 -4.50
N HIS A 25 -9.97 -11.28 -4.32
CA HIS A 25 -10.08 -12.56 -3.61
C HIS A 25 -9.21 -13.65 -4.24
N TYR A 26 -9.25 -13.81 -5.57
CA TYR A 26 -8.44 -14.84 -6.23
C TYR A 26 -6.94 -14.51 -6.28
N ILE A 27 -6.55 -13.23 -6.22
CA ILE A 27 -5.15 -12.85 -6.09
C ILE A 27 -4.62 -13.21 -4.70
N ASN A 28 -5.36 -12.88 -3.64
CA ASN A 28 -5.00 -13.29 -2.27
C ASN A 28 -4.93 -14.82 -2.15
N PHE A 29 -5.84 -15.53 -2.79
CA PHE A 29 -5.80 -16.99 -2.86
C PHE A 29 -4.56 -17.49 -3.60
N ALA A 30 -4.17 -16.87 -4.72
CA ALA A 30 -2.93 -17.21 -5.43
C ALA A 30 -1.70 -17.04 -4.53
N GLU A 31 -1.63 -15.93 -3.81
CA GLU A 31 -0.53 -15.62 -2.88
C GLU A 31 -0.47 -16.60 -1.71
N SER A 32 -1.60 -17.04 -1.18
CA SER A 32 -1.64 -18.09 -0.14
C SER A 32 -1.08 -19.43 -0.61
N LEU A 33 -1.14 -19.71 -1.93
CA LEU A 33 -0.54 -20.87 -2.58
C LEU A 33 0.92 -20.64 -3.01
N GLY A 34 1.50 -19.48 -2.68
CA GLY A 34 2.86 -19.09 -3.08
C GLY A 34 2.99 -18.65 -4.54
N ILE A 35 1.87 -18.43 -5.26
CA ILE A 35 1.85 -17.98 -6.65
C ILE A 35 1.81 -16.44 -6.66
N GLN A 36 2.90 -15.82 -7.06
CA GLN A 36 3.03 -14.38 -7.13
C GLN A 36 2.25 -13.80 -8.33
N VAL A 37 1.45 -12.76 -8.07
CA VAL A 37 0.84 -11.94 -9.13
C VAL A 37 1.69 -10.69 -9.34
N LEU A 38 2.29 -10.59 -10.54
CA LEU A 38 3.13 -9.46 -10.92
C LEU A 38 2.26 -8.25 -11.27
N PRO A 39 2.66 -7.01 -10.92
CA PRO A 39 1.90 -5.81 -11.21
C PRO A 39 1.70 -5.59 -12.71
N PRO A 40 0.74 -4.75 -13.13
CA PRO A 40 0.55 -4.41 -14.54
C PRO A 40 1.80 -3.73 -15.10
N ASN A 41 2.10 -3.99 -16.38
CA ASN A 41 3.25 -3.43 -17.05
C ASN A 41 2.91 -3.16 -18.51
N ILE A 42 3.10 -1.92 -18.98
CA ILE A 42 2.73 -1.51 -20.33
C ILE A 42 3.49 -2.29 -21.41
N ASN A 43 4.71 -2.74 -21.09
CA ASN A 43 5.58 -3.46 -22.01
C ASN A 43 5.41 -4.98 -21.97
N GLU A 44 4.74 -5.54 -20.94
CA GLU A 44 4.65 -6.99 -20.75
C GLU A 44 3.21 -7.51 -20.68
N SER A 45 2.30 -6.74 -20.09
CA SER A 45 0.92 -7.17 -19.87
C SER A 45 0.11 -7.23 -21.16
N TYR A 46 -0.87 -8.11 -21.17
CA TYR A 46 -1.92 -8.25 -22.19
C TYR A 46 -3.27 -7.82 -21.61
N SER A 47 -4.35 -7.95 -22.37
CA SER A 47 -5.69 -7.65 -21.90
C SER A 47 -6.10 -8.51 -20.71
N LYS A 48 -5.75 -9.79 -20.73
CA LYS A 48 -6.05 -10.78 -19.70
C LYS A 48 -4.85 -11.05 -18.79
N PHE A 49 -5.11 -11.67 -17.63
CA PHE A 49 -4.05 -12.25 -16.79
C PHE A 49 -3.34 -13.34 -17.57
N THR A 50 -2.02 -13.33 -17.58
CA THR A 50 -1.20 -14.28 -18.34
C THR A 50 -0.18 -14.96 -17.44
N VAL A 51 0.06 -16.24 -17.68
CA VAL A 51 1.08 -17.01 -16.97
C VAL A 51 2.46 -16.63 -17.49
N LYS A 52 3.40 -16.36 -16.57
CA LYS A 52 4.80 -16.06 -16.83
C LYS A 52 5.69 -16.93 -15.93
N GLY A 53 6.01 -18.13 -16.41
CA GLY A 53 6.69 -19.13 -15.59
C GLY A 53 5.80 -19.62 -14.44
N ASP A 54 6.26 -19.47 -13.21
CA ASP A 54 5.55 -19.79 -11.97
C ASP A 54 4.71 -18.63 -11.41
N LYS A 55 4.58 -17.53 -12.15
CA LYS A 55 3.89 -16.31 -11.76
C LYS A 55 2.76 -15.96 -12.73
N ILE A 56 1.90 -15.04 -12.30
CA ILE A 56 0.82 -14.51 -13.13
C ILE A 56 1.07 -13.01 -13.34
N ARG A 57 1.06 -12.52 -14.58
CA ARG A 57 1.12 -11.10 -14.91
C ARG A 57 -0.29 -10.51 -14.91
N PHE A 58 -0.48 -9.36 -14.25
CA PHE A 58 -1.75 -8.64 -14.18
C PHE A 58 -2.22 -8.18 -15.57
N GLY A 59 -3.49 -8.41 -15.88
CA GLY A 59 -4.11 -8.01 -17.14
C GLY A 59 -4.49 -6.53 -17.18
N LEU A 60 -4.11 -5.79 -18.24
CA LEU A 60 -4.40 -4.35 -18.32
C LEU A 60 -5.90 -4.04 -18.40
N ALA A 61 -6.72 -4.92 -18.95
CA ALA A 61 -8.17 -4.71 -19.01
C ALA A 61 -8.89 -4.90 -17.66
N ALA A 62 -8.19 -5.41 -16.64
CA ALA A 62 -8.69 -5.42 -15.27
C ALA A 62 -8.50 -4.07 -14.55
N ILE A 63 -7.76 -3.12 -15.14
CA ILE A 63 -7.60 -1.76 -14.64
C ILE A 63 -8.85 -0.95 -14.97
N LYS A 64 -9.39 -0.26 -13.99
CA LYS A 64 -10.56 0.60 -14.15
C LYS A 64 -10.35 1.65 -15.27
N ASN A 65 -11.34 1.88 -16.09
CA ASN A 65 -11.34 2.77 -17.26
C ASN A 65 -10.40 2.34 -18.43
N VAL A 66 -9.81 1.15 -18.37
CA VAL A 66 -8.97 0.61 -19.44
C VAL A 66 -9.76 -0.50 -20.15
N GLY A 67 -10.34 -0.17 -21.30
CA GLY A 67 -11.11 -1.11 -22.11
C GLY A 67 -10.23 -2.06 -22.93
N ILE A 68 -10.80 -3.18 -23.36
CA ILE A 68 -10.08 -4.17 -24.18
C ILE A 68 -9.51 -3.53 -25.45
N ASN A 69 -10.28 -2.70 -26.15
CA ASN A 69 -9.82 -2.02 -27.39
C ASN A 69 -8.59 -1.12 -27.14
N VAL A 70 -8.52 -0.47 -25.97
CA VAL A 70 -7.35 0.32 -25.55
C VAL A 70 -6.13 -0.60 -25.42
N VAL A 71 -6.30 -1.73 -24.77
CA VAL A 71 -5.20 -2.68 -24.54
C VAL A 71 -4.75 -3.32 -25.85
N ASP A 72 -5.68 -3.67 -26.73
CA ASP A 72 -5.35 -4.26 -28.03
C ASP A 72 -4.51 -3.28 -28.86
N SER A 73 -4.86 -1.97 -28.88
CA SER A 73 -4.06 -0.92 -29.51
C SER A 73 -2.66 -0.79 -28.90
N ILE A 74 -2.54 -0.89 -27.57
CA ILE A 74 -1.24 -0.88 -26.85
C ILE A 74 -0.39 -2.07 -27.28
N VAL A 75 -0.97 -3.28 -27.28
CA VAL A 75 -0.28 -4.51 -27.65
C VAL A 75 0.15 -4.50 -29.12
N GLU A 76 -0.70 -4.03 -30.02
CA GLU A 76 -0.40 -3.89 -31.43
C GLU A 76 0.75 -2.89 -31.68
N ALA A 77 0.69 -1.72 -31.04
CA ALA A 77 1.74 -0.71 -31.13
C ALA A 77 3.09 -1.25 -30.61
N ARG A 78 3.08 -1.97 -29.50
CA ARG A 78 4.26 -2.60 -28.91
C ARG A 78 4.86 -3.68 -29.83
N ASN A 79 4.03 -4.50 -30.43
CA ASN A 79 4.45 -5.58 -31.31
C ASN A 79 4.99 -5.07 -32.65
N SER A 80 4.41 -3.99 -33.20
CA SER A 80 4.78 -3.44 -34.51
C SER A 80 5.92 -2.41 -34.43
N LYS A 81 5.98 -1.62 -33.36
CA LYS A 81 6.92 -0.47 -33.21
C LYS A 81 7.94 -0.66 -32.09
N GLY A 82 7.96 -1.84 -31.43
CA GLY A 82 8.85 -2.14 -30.33
C GLY A 82 8.37 -1.60 -28.97
N LYS A 83 9.11 -1.95 -27.91
CA LYS A 83 8.82 -1.54 -26.53
C LYS A 83 8.74 -0.03 -26.39
N PHE A 84 7.95 0.40 -25.42
CA PHE A 84 7.86 1.81 -25.02
C PHE A 84 8.99 2.16 -24.05
N GLU A 85 9.76 3.19 -24.36
CA GLU A 85 10.92 3.64 -23.56
C GLU A 85 10.58 4.81 -22.64
N SER A 86 9.55 5.58 -22.99
CA SER A 86 9.08 6.73 -22.23
C SER A 86 7.60 6.99 -22.47
N ILE A 87 6.98 7.87 -21.67
CA ILE A 87 5.59 8.28 -21.90
C ILE A 87 5.42 8.98 -23.25
N THR A 88 6.43 9.73 -23.71
CA THR A 88 6.42 10.38 -25.03
C THR A 88 6.44 9.33 -26.13
N ASP A 89 7.33 8.35 -26.03
CA ASP A 89 7.43 7.26 -26.99
C ASP A 89 6.13 6.43 -27.02
N PHE A 90 5.56 6.14 -25.84
CA PHE A 90 4.28 5.47 -25.70
C PHE A 90 3.15 6.22 -26.45
N ILE A 91 2.97 7.52 -26.17
CA ILE A 91 1.90 8.34 -26.80
C ILE A 91 2.12 8.49 -28.31
N ASN A 92 3.38 8.54 -28.76
CA ASN A 92 3.70 8.60 -30.18
C ASN A 92 3.47 7.28 -30.93
N LYS A 93 3.65 6.14 -30.28
CA LYS A 93 3.48 4.83 -30.92
C LYS A 93 2.03 4.37 -30.97
N ILE A 94 1.20 4.72 -29.98
CA ILE A 94 -0.20 4.27 -29.91
C ILE A 94 -1.13 5.03 -30.86
N ASP A 95 -2.27 4.43 -31.15
CA ASP A 95 -3.38 5.12 -31.82
C ASP A 95 -4.16 5.97 -30.82
N LEU A 96 -4.07 7.30 -30.94
CA LEU A 96 -4.78 8.24 -30.08
C LEU A 96 -6.31 8.23 -30.26
N SER A 97 -6.82 7.61 -31.33
CA SER A 97 -8.27 7.43 -31.50
C SER A 97 -8.83 6.30 -30.63
N ALA A 98 -7.99 5.33 -30.28
CA ALA A 98 -8.34 4.19 -29.44
C ALA A 98 -8.17 4.44 -27.94
N ILE A 99 -7.35 5.43 -27.52
CA ILE A 99 -7.04 5.70 -26.13
C ILE A 99 -7.41 7.14 -25.72
N ASN A 100 -8.02 7.29 -24.56
CA ASN A 100 -8.35 8.61 -24.00
C ASN A 100 -7.47 8.95 -22.79
N LYS A 101 -7.47 10.24 -22.39
CA LYS A 101 -6.68 10.74 -21.24
C LYS A 101 -6.95 9.96 -19.95
N ARG A 102 -8.22 9.61 -19.70
CA ARG A 102 -8.62 8.87 -18.50
C ARG A 102 -8.05 7.46 -18.45
N ALA A 103 -7.91 6.79 -19.59
CA ALA A 103 -7.27 5.47 -19.64
C ALA A 103 -5.76 5.58 -19.34
N VAL A 104 -5.08 6.60 -19.91
CA VAL A 104 -3.65 6.85 -19.60
C VAL A 104 -3.44 7.20 -18.14
N GLU A 105 -4.28 8.06 -17.57
CA GLU A 105 -4.28 8.38 -16.14
C GLU A 105 -4.43 7.12 -15.29
N SER A 106 -5.39 6.24 -15.63
CA SER A 106 -5.62 4.98 -14.89
C SER A 106 -4.44 4.01 -15.01
N LEU A 107 -3.78 3.92 -16.16
CA LEU A 107 -2.56 3.15 -16.36
C LEU A 107 -1.41 3.68 -15.50
N ILE A 108 -1.24 5.01 -15.41
CA ILE A 108 -0.22 5.64 -14.55
C ILE A 108 -0.53 5.35 -13.08
N LYS A 109 -1.75 5.57 -12.63
CA LYS A 109 -2.17 5.34 -11.23
C LYS A 109 -2.01 3.88 -10.82
N ALA A 110 -2.27 2.94 -11.72
CA ALA A 110 -2.08 1.51 -11.49
C ALA A 110 -0.61 1.05 -11.53
N GLY A 111 0.34 1.94 -11.85
CA GLY A 111 1.76 1.61 -11.94
C GLY A 111 2.18 0.91 -13.23
N ALA A 112 1.31 0.83 -14.24
CA ALA A 112 1.63 0.14 -15.50
C ALA A 112 2.78 0.80 -16.29
N LEU A 113 3.13 2.05 -15.99
CA LEU A 113 4.19 2.83 -16.63
C LEU A 113 5.46 2.98 -15.76
N ASP A 114 5.55 2.27 -14.62
CA ASP A 114 6.69 2.40 -13.68
C ASP A 114 8.03 1.97 -14.28
N ASP A 115 8.02 1.16 -15.35
CA ASP A 115 9.21 0.80 -16.12
C ASP A 115 9.95 2.01 -16.71
N PHE A 116 9.26 3.13 -16.92
CA PHE A 116 9.89 4.36 -17.40
C PHE A 116 10.80 5.04 -16.38
N LYS A 117 10.82 4.56 -15.12
CA LYS A 117 11.65 5.12 -14.02
C LYS A 117 11.39 6.60 -13.76
N VAL A 118 10.20 7.09 -14.05
CA VAL A 118 9.73 8.45 -13.80
C VAL A 118 8.62 8.39 -12.74
N PHE A 119 8.63 9.32 -11.80
CA PHE A 119 7.62 9.41 -10.76
C PHE A 119 6.20 9.50 -11.34
N ARG A 120 5.27 8.76 -10.77
CA ARG A 120 3.85 8.81 -11.18
C ARG A 120 3.28 10.23 -11.08
N SER A 121 3.70 11.03 -10.08
CA SER A 121 3.35 12.45 -9.95
C SER A 121 3.74 13.26 -11.18
N LYS A 122 4.93 13.05 -11.73
CA LYS A 122 5.45 13.72 -12.93
C LYS A 122 4.71 13.28 -14.18
N LEU A 123 4.46 11.97 -14.32
CA LEU A 123 3.70 11.42 -15.46
C LEU A 123 2.28 11.99 -15.48
N LEU A 124 1.59 12.04 -14.33
CA LEU A 124 0.25 12.63 -14.21
C LEU A 124 0.23 14.11 -14.54
N ALA A 125 1.28 14.86 -14.21
CA ALA A 125 1.36 16.29 -14.50
C ALA A 125 1.52 16.61 -15.99
N VAL A 126 2.04 15.69 -16.81
CA VAL A 126 2.39 15.97 -18.20
C VAL A 126 1.52 15.26 -19.24
N HIS A 127 0.90 14.11 -18.89
CA HIS A 127 0.25 13.22 -19.86
C HIS A 127 -0.84 13.89 -20.71
N GLU A 128 -1.70 14.72 -20.11
CA GLU A 128 -2.78 15.37 -20.84
C GLU A 128 -2.27 16.34 -21.90
N LYS A 129 -1.32 17.22 -21.50
CA LYS A 129 -0.72 18.19 -22.41
C LYS A 129 0.04 17.51 -23.53
N LEU A 130 0.74 16.42 -23.22
CA LEU A 130 1.47 15.63 -24.19
C LEU A 130 0.52 14.99 -25.21
N MET A 131 -0.58 14.39 -24.76
CA MET A 131 -1.60 13.82 -25.66
C MET A 131 -2.21 14.88 -26.58
N ASP A 132 -2.53 16.07 -26.06
CA ASP A 132 -3.08 17.20 -26.86
C ASP A 132 -2.06 17.69 -27.87
N SER A 133 -0.79 17.80 -27.52
CA SER A 133 0.28 18.22 -28.43
C SER A 133 0.42 17.24 -29.59
N VAL A 134 0.58 15.94 -29.29
CA VAL A 134 0.74 14.89 -30.32
C VAL A 134 -0.51 14.79 -31.20
N ALA A 135 -1.72 14.92 -30.67
CA ALA A 135 -2.95 14.92 -31.43
C ALA A 135 -3.03 16.12 -32.38
N SER A 136 -2.60 17.30 -31.93
CA SER A 136 -2.56 18.52 -32.74
C SER A 136 -1.53 18.44 -33.89
N GLU A 137 -0.35 17.86 -33.59
CA GLU A 137 0.70 17.64 -34.60
C GLU A 137 0.25 16.66 -35.68
N ARG A 138 -0.37 15.53 -35.28
CA ARG A 138 -0.92 14.55 -36.22
C ARG A 138 -1.97 15.16 -37.14
N LYS A 139 -2.87 16.02 -36.62
CA LYS A 139 -3.87 16.74 -37.45
C LYS A 139 -3.21 17.65 -38.47
N ARG A 140 -2.21 18.45 -38.08
CA ARG A 140 -1.49 19.35 -38.99
C ARG A 140 -0.80 18.58 -40.12
N ASN A 141 -0.21 17.42 -39.81
CA ASN A 141 0.43 16.57 -40.80
C ASN A 141 -0.56 15.93 -41.78
N ILE A 142 -1.80 15.65 -41.38
CA ILE A 142 -2.86 15.10 -42.23
C ILE A 142 -3.44 16.19 -43.15
N ASP A 143 -3.56 17.43 -42.66
CA ASP A 143 -4.10 18.57 -43.47
C ASP A 143 -3.13 19.13 -44.52
N GLY A 144 -2.00 18.44 -44.78
CA GLY A 144 -1.07 18.76 -45.87
C GLY A 144 -0.22 20.03 -45.69
N GLN A 145 -0.20 20.62 -44.50
CA GLN A 145 0.77 21.64 -44.13
C GLN A 145 2.12 20.98 -43.73
N ILE A 146 2.80 20.44 -44.73
CA ILE A 146 4.21 20.05 -44.54
C ILE A 146 4.96 21.35 -44.26
N SER A 147 5.57 21.46 -43.07
CA SER A 147 6.47 22.55 -42.78
C SER A 147 7.57 22.57 -43.86
N LEU A 148 7.82 23.75 -44.47
CA LEU A 148 8.85 23.95 -45.45
C LEU A 148 10.26 23.56 -44.98
N PHE A 149 10.43 23.28 -43.68
CA PHE A 149 11.65 22.82 -43.02
C PHE A 149 11.76 21.29 -42.91
N GLY A 150 10.75 20.51 -43.33
CA GLY A 150 10.72 19.04 -43.28
C GLY A 150 11.18 18.33 -44.57
N LEU A 151 11.90 19.01 -45.46
CA LEU A 151 12.38 18.46 -46.75
C LEU A 151 13.80 17.85 -46.67
N THR A 152 14.37 17.64 -45.50
CA THR A 152 15.62 16.88 -45.35
C THR A 152 15.28 15.47 -44.84
N GLU A 153 15.51 14.48 -45.69
CA GLU A 153 15.20 13.06 -45.50
C GLU A 153 15.93 12.35 -44.33
N ASP A 154 16.68 13.08 -43.46
CA ASP A 154 17.60 12.52 -42.47
C ASP A 154 17.49 13.11 -41.05
N GLU A 155 16.42 13.78 -40.67
CA GLU A 155 16.23 14.12 -39.27
C GLU A 155 15.24 13.15 -38.62
N ASP A 156 15.77 12.21 -37.84
CA ASP A 156 15.03 11.47 -36.80
C ASP A 156 14.05 12.42 -36.13
N PHE A 157 12.75 12.14 -36.29
CA PHE A 157 11.66 12.92 -35.74
C PHE A 157 11.76 12.82 -34.21
N LYS A 158 12.59 13.66 -33.60
CA LYS A 158 12.69 13.76 -32.14
C LYS A 158 11.39 14.38 -31.66
N ALA A 159 10.53 13.52 -31.17
CA ALA A 159 9.36 13.93 -30.41
C ALA A 159 9.74 15.03 -29.41
N PRO A 160 8.87 16.05 -29.16
CA PRO A 160 9.18 17.13 -28.26
C PRO A 160 9.58 16.55 -26.90
N GLU A 161 10.78 16.91 -26.45
CA GLU A 161 11.33 16.43 -25.19
C GLU A 161 10.45 16.97 -24.04
N VAL A 162 9.75 16.07 -23.36
CA VAL A 162 8.86 16.46 -22.28
C VAL A 162 9.69 16.94 -21.09
N THR A 163 9.55 18.22 -20.77
CA THR A 163 10.13 18.77 -19.54
C THR A 163 9.24 18.40 -18.35
N TYR A 164 9.73 17.48 -17.52
CA TYR A 164 9.04 17.10 -16.30
C TYR A 164 9.13 18.21 -15.24
N PRO A 165 8.03 18.52 -14.54
CA PRO A 165 8.10 19.46 -13.42
C PRO A 165 8.98 18.90 -12.29
N ASN A 166 9.64 19.81 -11.55
CA ASN A 166 10.45 19.41 -10.40
C ASN A 166 9.55 19.17 -9.15
N ILE A 167 8.81 18.08 -9.19
CA ILE A 167 7.93 17.65 -8.09
C ILE A 167 8.40 16.32 -7.52
N LYS A 168 8.15 16.13 -6.22
CA LYS A 168 8.44 14.87 -5.52
C LYS A 168 7.38 13.83 -5.87
N GLU A 169 7.71 12.57 -5.67
CA GLU A 169 6.73 11.49 -5.75
C GLU A 169 5.67 11.61 -4.65
N PHE A 170 4.51 11.04 -4.90
CA PHE A 170 3.47 10.90 -3.87
C PHE A 170 3.98 10.08 -2.69
N ALA A 171 3.43 10.36 -1.51
CA ALA A 171 3.67 9.50 -0.36
C ALA A 171 3.24 8.04 -0.66
N LYS A 172 3.94 7.06 -0.10
CA LYS A 172 3.70 5.64 -0.35
C LYS A 172 2.21 5.25 -0.20
N ASN A 173 1.55 5.74 0.85
CA ASN A 173 0.13 5.46 1.07
C ASN A 173 -0.77 6.00 -0.05
N ASN A 174 -0.43 7.15 -0.64
CA ASN A 174 -1.18 7.70 -1.78
C ASN A 174 -0.99 6.87 -3.04
N LEU A 175 0.24 6.35 -3.28
CA LEU A 175 0.50 5.44 -4.40
C LEU A 175 -0.31 4.15 -4.25
N LEU A 176 -0.32 3.56 -3.06
CA LEU A 176 -1.10 2.37 -2.74
C LEU A 176 -2.61 2.62 -2.87
N ALA A 177 -3.10 3.79 -2.42
CA ALA A 177 -4.50 4.18 -2.60
C ALA A 177 -4.89 4.30 -4.08
N MET A 178 -4.01 4.86 -4.93
CA MET A 178 -4.20 4.93 -6.38
C MET A 178 -4.26 3.54 -7.02
N GLU A 179 -3.37 2.63 -6.63
CA GLU A 179 -3.39 1.24 -7.08
C GLU A 179 -4.72 0.57 -6.72
N LYS A 180 -5.14 0.67 -5.46
CA LYS A 180 -6.41 0.12 -4.99
C LYS A 180 -7.62 0.73 -5.70
N GLU A 181 -7.61 2.05 -5.94
CA GLU A 181 -8.68 2.72 -6.70
C GLU A 181 -8.82 2.15 -8.12
N MET A 182 -7.69 1.87 -8.79
CA MET A 182 -7.68 1.45 -10.19
C MET A 182 -7.82 -0.07 -10.39
N THR A 183 -7.35 -0.87 -9.45
CA THR A 183 -7.26 -2.34 -9.62
C THR A 183 -8.08 -3.11 -8.59
N GLY A 184 -8.54 -2.44 -7.53
CA GLY A 184 -9.16 -3.08 -6.36
C GLY A 184 -8.18 -3.64 -5.33
N LEU A 185 -6.87 -3.50 -5.57
CA LEU A 185 -5.79 -4.12 -4.78
C LEU A 185 -4.63 -3.17 -4.54
N TYR A 186 -3.89 -3.44 -3.50
CA TYR A 186 -2.56 -2.90 -3.29
C TYR A 186 -1.54 -3.79 -4.04
N LEU A 187 -0.90 -3.30 -5.09
CA LEU A 187 -0.02 -4.10 -5.96
C LEU A 187 1.46 -4.01 -5.59
N SER A 188 1.90 -2.86 -5.07
CA SER A 188 3.31 -2.60 -4.75
C SER A 188 3.65 -2.77 -3.27
N GLY A 189 2.70 -3.21 -2.45
CA GLY A 189 2.82 -3.41 -1.00
C GLY A 189 1.51 -3.12 -0.30
N HIS A 190 1.45 -3.31 1.01
CA HIS A 190 0.25 -3.06 1.81
C HIS A 190 0.45 -1.83 2.73
N PRO A 191 -0.57 -0.99 3.00
CA PRO A 191 -0.44 0.13 3.95
C PRO A 191 0.00 -0.30 5.35
N LEU A 192 -0.30 -1.55 5.73
CA LEU A 192 0.08 -2.13 7.01
C LEU A 192 1.50 -2.72 7.05
N ASP A 193 2.23 -2.81 5.92
CA ASP A 193 3.59 -3.36 5.90
C ASP A 193 4.51 -2.66 6.90
N GLU A 194 4.41 -1.33 6.95
CA GLU A 194 5.20 -0.53 7.88
C GLU A 194 4.79 -0.72 9.35
N TYR A 195 3.62 -1.30 9.59
CA TYR A 195 3.05 -1.58 10.90
C TYR A 195 3.11 -3.07 11.28
N ALA A 196 3.67 -3.94 10.44
CA ALA A 196 3.68 -5.38 10.65
C ALA A 196 4.29 -5.79 12.00
N LYS A 197 5.37 -5.11 12.43
CA LYS A 197 5.98 -5.33 13.76
C LYS A 197 5.04 -4.87 14.89
N SER A 198 4.38 -3.72 14.71
CA SER A 198 3.41 -3.19 15.68
C SER A 198 2.22 -4.11 15.84
N LEU A 199 1.67 -4.59 14.73
CA LEU A 199 0.54 -5.52 14.72
C LEU A 199 0.87 -6.80 15.49
N LYS A 200 2.04 -7.42 15.27
CA LYS A 200 2.46 -8.62 16.00
C LYS A 200 2.56 -8.45 17.53
N ILE A 201 2.78 -7.22 18.00
CA ILE A 201 2.92 -6.90 19.42
C ILE A 201 1.57 -6.54 20.04
N ILE A 202 0.73 -5.81 19.30
CA ILE A 202 -0.49 -5.20 19.81
C ILE A 202 -1.69 -6.14 19.66
N THR A 203 -1.76 -6.92 18.56
CA THR A 203 -2.90 -7.79 18.27
C THR A 203 -2.79 -9.13 19.00
N SER A 204 -3.93 -9.69 19.39
CA SER A 204 -4.01 -11.02 19.98
C SER A 204 -4.14 -12.12 18.95
N THR A 205 -4.63 -11.80 17.76
CA THR A 205 -4.89 -12.73 16.66
C THR A 205 -4.91 -12.02 15.31
N THR A 206 -4.91 -12.78 14.22
CA THR A 206 -5.18 -12.31 12.85
C THR A 206 -6.64 -12.57 12.46
N ILE A 207 -7.12 -11.83 11.47
CA ILE A 207 -8.50 -12.02 10.97
C ILE A 207 -8.65 -13.42 10.35
N GLN A 208 -7.65 -13.90 9.61
CA GLN A 208 -7.67 -15.25 9.03
C GLN A 208 -7.84 -16.33 10.10
N LYS A 209 -7.10 -16.21 11.21
CA LYS A 209 -7.22 -17.19 12.31
C LYS A 209 -8.62 -17.23 12.92
N ILE A 210 -9.33 -16.10 12.95
CA ILE A 210 -10.75 -16.07 13.39
C ILE A 210 -11.64 -16.89 12.44
N TYR A 211 -11.43 -16.78 11.12
CA TYR A 211 -12.14 -17.58 10.12
C TYR A 211 -11.80 -19.07 10.23
N ASP A 212 -10.51 -19.39 10.37
CA ASP A 212 -10.06 -20.78 10.51
C ASP A 212 -10.69 -21.45 11.75
N CYS A 213 -10.80 -20.71 12.87
CA CYS A 213 -11.48 -21.19 14.08
C CYS A 213 -12.99 -21.41 13.84
N GLN A 214 -13.67 -20.53 13.09
CA GLN A 214 -15.08 -20.72 12.74
C GLN A 214 -15.28 -21.95 11.88
N GLU A 215 -14.42 -22.17 10.88
CA GLU A 215 -14.50 -23.32 9.98
C GLU A 215 -14.27 -24.63 10.75
N ALA A 216 -13.23 -24.68 11.58
CA ALA A 216 -12.97 -25.82 12.47
C ALA A 216 -14.13 -26.13 13.41
N HIS A 217 -14.75 -25.09 14.00
CA HIS A 217 -15.92 -25.24 14.87
C HIS A 217 -17.13 -25.82 14.13
N ASN A 218 -17.38 -25.37 12.90
CA ASN A 218 -18.47 -25.88 12.05
C ASN A 218 -18.22 -27.34 11.64
N GLU A 219 -16.97 -27.76 11.50
CA GLU A 219 -16.56 -29.13 11.19
C GLU A 219 -16.46 -30.04 12.43
N GLY A 220 -16.63 -29.49 13.64
CA GLY A 220 -16.54 -30.23 14.89
C GLY A 220 -15.11 -30.62 15.27
N ILE A 221 -14.11 -29.87 14.79
CA ILE A 221 -12.70 -30.06 15.12
C ILE A 221 -12.41 -29.33 16.43
N ASP A 222 -12.06 -30.09 17.47
CA ASP A 222 -11.67 -29.57 18.77
C ASP A 222 -10.15 -29.73 18.93
N ASP A 223 -9.38 -28.74 18.51
CA ASP A 223 -7.92 -28.70 18.60
C ASP A 223 -7.48 -27.39 19.26
N GLU A 224 -6.42 -27.43 20.09
CA GLU A 224 -5.85 -26.26 20.76
C GLU A 224 -5.42 -25.15 19.78
N GLU A 225 -5.15 -25.50 18.51
CA GLU A 225 -4.84 -24.53 17.46
C GLU A 225 -6.02 -23.61 17.12
N TYR A 226 -7.27 -24.10 17.29
CA TYR A 226 -8.51 -23.37 17.00
C TYR A 226 -9.20 -22.87 18.28
N SER A 227 -8.46 -22.15 19.12
CA SER A 227 -8.84 -21.78 20.49
C SER A 227 -9.72 -20.52 20.59
N ILE A 228 -10.20 -19.93 19.48
CA ILE A 228 -11.08 -18.76 19.50
C ILE A 228 -12.52 -19.22 19.37
N HIS A 229 -13.36 -18.85 20.35
CA HIS A 229 -14.76 -19.23 20.45
C HIS A 229 -15.68 -18.00 20.39
N ASP A 230 -16.99 -18.25 20.33
CA ASP A 230 -18.00 -17.18 20.43
C ASP A 230 -17.84 -16.40 21.75
N GLU A 231 -18.04 -15.09 21.70
CA GLU A 231 -17.87 -14.12 22.79
C GLU A 231 -16.42 -13.93 23.31
N ASP A 232 -15.43 -14.60 22.71
CA ASP A 232 -14.03 -14.38 23.10
C ASP A 232 -13.54 -12.98 22.77
N LYS A 233 -12.75 -12.41 23.66
CA LYS A 233 -12.14 -11.09 23.48
C LYS A 233 -10.93 -11.18 22.57
N VAL A 234 -10.95 -10.36 21.52
CA VAL A 234 -9.88 -10.25 20.54
C VAL A 234 -9.42 -8.81 20.36
N VAL A 235 -8.16 -8.69 19.97
CA VAL A 235 -7.56 -7.43 19.54
C VAL A 235 -7.06 -7.64 18.13
N VAL A 236 -7.66 -6.95 17.16
CA VAL A 236 -7.26 -6.96 15.76
C VAL A 236 -6.82 -5.57 15.33
N GLY A 237 -5.86 -5.49 14.42
CA GLY A 237 -5.38 -4.22 13.88
C GLY A 237 -5.43 -4.25 12.38
N GLY A 238 -5.83 -3.14 11.74
CA GLY A 238 -5.99 -3.10 10.31
C GLY A 238 -6.35 -1.73 9.76
N ILE A 239 -6.70 -1.71 8.48
CA ILE A 239 -7.23 -0.54 7.77
C ILE A 239 -8.73 -0.68 7.62
N ILE A 240 -9.47 0.41 7.88
CA ILE A 240 -10.92 0.44 7.63
C ILE A 240 -11.14 0.61 6.13
N THR A 241 -11.74 -0.39 5.49
CA THR A 241 -12.01 -0.37 4.03
C THR A 241 -13.40 0.12 3.68
N GLU A 242 -14.37 -0.04 4.59
CA GLU A 242 -15.77 0.34 4.36
C GLU A 242 -16.42 0.81 5.67
N VAL A 243 -17.26 1.84 5.58
CA VAL A 243 -18.04 2.37 6.70
C VAL A 243 -19.50 2.52 6.28
N ASN A 244 -20.38 1.68 6.81
CA ASN A 244 -21.81 1.72 6.58
C ASN A 244 -22.54 2.10 7.87
N GLN A 245 -23.21 3.26 7.90
CA GLN A 245 -24.01 3.67 9.04
C GLN A 245 -25.49 3.31 8.83
N LYS A 246 -26.13 2.80 9.89
CA LYS A 246 -27.54 2.49 9.90
C LYS A 246 -28.22 3.08 11.13
N VAL A 247 -29.47 3.50 10.96
CA VAL A 247 -30.33 3.96 12.06
C VAL A 247 -31.02 2.74 12.68
N THR A 248 -30.89 2.59 13.98
CA THR A 248 -31.55 1.52 14.76
C THR A 248 -33.04 1.84 14.95
N ARG A 249 -33.81 0.87 15.41
CA ARG A 249 -35.25 1.05 15.76
C ARG A 249 -35.50 2.15 16.81
N ASN A 250 -34.50 2.42 17.64
CA ASN A 250 -34.54 3.46 18.67
C ASN A 250 -34.01 4.81 18.17
N ASN A 251 -33.96 5.03 16.87
CA ASN A 251 -33.46 6.26 16.22
C ASN A 251 -32.03 6.65 16.62
N GLN A 252 -31.19 5.66 16.95
CA GLN A 252 -29.74 5.83 17.23
C GLN A 252 -28.94 5.36 16.03
N ILE A 253 -27.75 5.95 15.81
CA ILE A 253 -26.87 5.55 14.71
C ILE A 253 -25.92 4.46 15.21
N MET A 254 -25.77 3.39 14.44
CA MET A 254 -24.75 2.37 14.59
C MET A 254 -23.94 2.26 13.29
N ALA A 255 -22.75 1.69 13.34
CA ALA A 255 -21.94 1.48 12.16
C ALA A 255 -21.59 -0.01 11.98
N PHE A 256 -21.54 -0.41 10.72
CA PHE A 256 -20.92 -1.64 10.25
C PHE A 256 -19.69 -1.23 9.48
N ILE A 257 -18.53 -1.63 9.94
CA ILE A 257 -17.26 -1.31 9.27
C ILE A 257 -16.60 -2.61 8.83
N LYS A 258 -15.88 -2.56 7.70
CA LYS A 258 -14.98 -3.64 7.33
C LYS A 258 -13.56 -3.23 7.67
N ILE A 259 -12.85 -4.08 8.37
CA ILE A 259 -11.43 -3.93 8.67
C ILE A 259 -10.65 -5.01 7.93
N GLU A 260 -9.57 -4.61 7.27
CA GLU A 260 -8.64 -5.45 6.53
C GLU A 260 -7.30 -5.46 7.27
N ASP A 261 -6.80 -6.65 7.63
CA ASP A 261 -5.45 -6.85 8.10
C ASP A 261 -4.56 -7.40 6.96
N LEU A 262 -3.34 -7.86 7.26
CA LEU A 262 -2.46 -8.47 6.26
C LEU A 262 -2.93 -9.85 5.77
N SER A 263 -3.98 -10.42 6.36
CA SER A 263 -4.42 -11.78 6.10
C SER A 263 -5.82 -11.87 5.50
N ALA A 264 -6.79 -11.05 5.97
CA ALA A 264 -8.18 -11.11 5.55
C ALA A 264 -8.96 -9.82 5.88
N VAL A 265 -10.26 -9.81 5.55
CA VAL A 265 -11.20 -8.72 5.86
C VAL A 265 -12.33 -9.26 6.72
N ILE A 266 -12.72 -8.54 7.78
CA ILE A 266 -13.83 -8.93 8.67
C ILE A 266 -14.79 -7.76 8.89
N GLU A 267 -16.08 -8.07 9.05
CA GLU A 267 -17.09 -7.09 9.47
C GLU A 267 -17.02 -6.85 10.98
N VAL A 268 -17.08 -5.58 11.36
CA VAL A 268 -17.09 -5.15 12.75
C VAL A 268 -18.35 -4.32 13.01
N ILE A 269 -19.09 -4.71 14.03
CA ILE A 269 -20.32 -4.01 14.45
C ILE A 269 -19.97 -3.01 15.55
N VAL A 270 -20.26 -1.75 15.30
CA VAL A 270 -20.06 -0.66 16.26
C VAL A 270 -21.40 -0.15 16.73
N PHE A 271 -21.81 -0.56 17.92
CA PHE A 271 -23.08 -0.14 18.52
C PHE A 271 -23.11 1.35 18.89
N PRO A 272 -24.29 1.98 19.03
CA PRO A 272 -24.41 3.43 19.20
C PRO A 272 -23.55 4.01 20.32
N LYS A 273 -23.57 3.40 21.52
CA LYS A 273 -22.78 3.87 22.67
C LYS A 273 -21.26 3.87 22.41
N THR A 274 -20.78 2.88 21.65
CA THR A 274 -19.37 2.78 21.26
C THR A 274 -19.08 3.79 20.15
N LEU A 275 -19.96 3.88 19.14
CA LEU A 275 -19.81 4.80 18.01
C LEU A 275 -19.71 6.26 18.47
N ASP A 276 -20.51 6.68 19.44
CA ASP A 276 -20.45 8.06 19.97
C ASP A 276 -19.08 8.42 20.55
N ARG A 277 -18.35 7.44 21.09
CA ARG A 277 -17.00 7.63 21.66
C ARG A 277 -15.89 7.63 20.61
N VAL A 278 -16.06 6.85 19.54
CA VAL A 278 -14.98 6.56 18.59
C VAL A 278 -15.25 7.11 17.19
N ARG A 279 -16.31 7.90 16.99
CA ARG A 279 -16.78 8.39 15.69
C ARG A 279 -15.69 9.09 14.87
N ASN A 280 -14.80 9.82 15.52
CA ASN A 280 -13.69 10.55 14.91
C ASN A 280 -12.56 9.62 14.41
N LEU A 281 -12.54 8.36 14.82
CA LEU A 281 -11.55 7.35 14.42
C LEU A 281 -12.08 6.43 13.31
N ILE A 282 -13.40 6.44 13.07
CA ILE A 282 -14.04 5.58 12.08
C ILE A 282 -14.18 6.35 10.76
N ALA A 283 -13.19 6.18 9.90
CA ALA A 283 -13.18 6.70 8.54
C ALA A 283 -12.54 5.66 7.60
N THR A 284 -12.95 5.67 6.34
CA THR A 284 -12.28 4.84 5.32
C THR A 284 -10.81 5.22 5.26
N ASP A 285 -9.95 4.22 5.05
CA ASP A 285 -8.48 4.30 5.05
C ASP A 285 -7.83 4.63 6.41
N ALA A 286 -8.60 4.71 7.50
CA ALA A 286 -8.04 4.87 8.84
C ALA A 286 -7.34 3.57 9.29
N LEU A 287 -6.13 3.71 9.82
CA LEU A 287 -5.35 2.62 10.42
C LEU A 287 -5.72 2.53 11.91
N VAL A 288 -6.31 1.42 12.33
CA VAL A 288 -6.88 1.28 13.66
C VAL A 288 -6.55 -0.05 14.32
N VAL A 289 -6.61 -0.06 15.65
CA VAL A 289 -6.65 -1.25 16.49
C VAL A 289 -8.05 -1.34 17.11
N ILE A 290 -8.71 -2.46 16.92
CA ILE A 290 -10.05 -2.72 17.44
C ILE A 290 -9.96 -3.78 18.51
N LYS A 291 -10.47 -3.46 19.71
CA LYS A 291 -10.71 -4.42 20.77
C LYS A 291 -12.20 -4.73 20.80
N GLY A 292 -12.53 -6.00 20.82
CA GLY A 292 -13.93 -6.42 20.75
C GLY A 292 -14.09 -7.88 21.12
N ARG A 293 -15.30 -8.38 20.88
CA ARG A 293 -15.64 -9.79 21.07
C ARG A 293 -16.02 -10.40 19.72
N VAL A 294 -15.60 -11.64 19.53
CA VAL A 294 -15.99 -12.40 18.34
C VAL A 294 -17.46 -12.79 18.45
N SER A 295 -18.20 -12.73 17.36
CA SER A 295 -19.54 -13.27 17.24
C SER A 295 -19.53 -14.37 16.17
N MET A 296 -19.55 -15.63 16.63
CA MET A 296 -19.59 -16.85 15.83
C MET A 296 -20.94 -17.54 16.04
N LYS A 297 -21.91 -17.23 15.17
CA LYS A 297 -23.22 -17.87 15.21
C LYS A 297 -23.31 -18.90 14.10
N GLU A 298 -24.04 -20.00 14.37
CA GLU A 298 -24.37 -20.98 13.33
C GLU A 298 -25.05 -20.28 12.14
N ASP A 299 -24.68 -20.65 10.93
CA ASP A 299 -25.20 -20.12 9.65
C ASP A 299 -24.96 -18.61 9.40
N GLU A 300 -24.18 -17.91 10.22
CA GLU A 300 -23.80 -16.51 9.97
C GLU A 300 -22.26 -16.39 9.75
N ALA A 301 -21.86 -15.43 8.91
CA ALA A 301 -20.45 -15.06 8.80
C ALA A 301 -19.96 -14.49 10.13
N VAL A 302 -18.77 -14.87 10.56
CA VAL A 302 -18.17 -14.36 11.80
C VAL A 302 -17.97 -12.85 11.72
N LYS A 303 -18.18 -12.16 12.85
CA LYS A 303 -18.08 -10.71 13.01
C LYS A 303 -17.40 -10.38 14.33
N ILE A 304 -16.95 -9.14 14.45
CA ILE A 304 -16.44 -8.62 15.72
C ILE A 304 -17.42 -7.58 16.25
N ILE A 305 -17.81 -7.70 17.51
CA ILE A 305 -18.57 -6.69 18.25
C ILE A 305 -17.57 -5.73 18.87
N CYS A 306 -17.50 -4.49 18.37
CA CYS A 306 -16.53 -3.49 18.79
C CYS A 306 -16.80 -2.99 20.23
N GLU A 307 -15.79 -3.00 21.07
CA GLU A 307 -15.79 -2.37 22.39
C GLU A 307 -15.02 -1.04 22.40
N THR A 308 -13.84 -1.01 21.76
CA THR A 308 -13.01 0.19 21.61
C THR A 308 -12.29 0.22 20.27
N VAL A 309 -11.99 1.44 19.79
CA VAL A 309 -11.14 1.70 18.62
C VAL A 309 -10.03 2.66 19.05
N GLU A 310 -8.81 2.36 18.68
CA GLU A 310 -7.62 3.18 18.90
C GLU A 310 -6.89 3.37 17.56
N LEU A 311 -6.11 4.43 17.38
CA LEU A 311 -5.27 4.57 16.19
C LEU A 311 -4.13 3.54 16.24
N LEU A 312 -3.82 2.95 15.10
CA LEU A 312 -2.66 2.08 14.96
C LEU A 312 -1.40 2.93 14.90
N GLU A 313 -0.62 2.91 15.96
CA GLU A 313 0.66 3.61 16.03
C GLU A 313 1.81 2.65 15.67
N LYS A 314 2.86 3.20 15.03
CA LYS A 314 4.10 2.44 14.82
C LYS A 314 4.78 2.23 16.18
N VAL A 315 4.90 0.97 16.59
CA VAL A 315 5.80 0.63 17.70
C VAL A 315 7.21 0.68 17.14
N ASN A 316 7.91 1.77 17.41
CA ASN A 316 9.35 1.84 17.15
C ASN A 316 10.04 0.81 18.07
N SER A 317 10.39 -0.34 17.51
CA SER A 317 11.17 -1.36 18.21
C SER A 317 12.62 -0.89 18.40
N SER A 318 13.09 -0.01 17.54
CA SER A 318 14.45 0.55 17.62
C SER A 318 14.59 1.45 18.83
N LYS A 319 15.66 1.29 19.56
CA LYS A 319 16.04 2.06 20.75
C LYS A 319 17.42 2.61 20.53
N VAL A 320 17.61 3.88 20.82
CA VAL A 320 18.93 4.49 20.80
C VAL A 320 19.53 4.41 22.21
N TYR A 321 20.70 3.83 22.33
CA TYR A 321 21.45 3.73 23.58
C TYR A 321 22.68 4.61 23.52
N VAL A 322 22.84 5.45 24.53
CA VAL A 322 24.05 6.22 24.78
C VAL A 322 24.70 5.66 26.04
N ARG A 323 25.94 5.18 25.91
CA ARG A 323 26.72 4.64 27.03
C ARG A 323 27.51 5.77 27.71
N VAL A 324 27.45 5.80 29.04
CA VAL A 324 28.29 6.64 29.90
C VAL A 324 28.83 5.81 31.05
N ASP A 325 29.93 6.24 31.69
CA ASP A 325 30.56 5.44 32.74
C ASP A 325 29.73 5.36 34.01
N ASN A 326 29.14 6.46 34.45
CA ASN A 326 28.43 6.55 35.71
C ASN A 326 27.22 7.50 35.68
N LEU A 327 26.46 7.52 36.77
CA LEU A 327 25.25 8.32 36.88
C LEU A 327 25.51 9.85 36.87
N ASP A 328 26.67 10.29 37.36
CA ASP A 328 27.02 11.72 37.38
C ASP A 328 27.29 12.22 35.96
N MET A 329 27.99 11.42 35.14
CA MET A 329 28.15 11.70 33.71
C MET A 329 26.81 11.70 32.98
N ALA A 330 25.90 10.76 33.31
CA ALA A 330 24.55 10.75 32.74
C ALA A 330 23.77 12.03 33.08
N ARG A 331 23.87 12.52 34.30
CA ARG A 331 23.25 13.79 34.73
C ARG A 331 23.87 15.01 34.04
N ALA A 332 25.20 15.03 33.93
CA ALA A 332 25.95 16.12 33.26
C ALA A 332 25.63 16.18 31.76
N SER A 333 25.37 15.02 31.12
CA SER A 333 25.05 14.93 29.68
C SER A 333 23.61 15.30 29.34
N LYS A 334 22.70 15.35 30.33
CA LYS A 334 21.27 15.61 30.10
C LYS A 334 20.96 16.89 29.33
N PRO A 335 21.59 18.06 29.60
CA PRO A 335 21.35 19.27 28.82
C PRO A 335 21.68 19.10 27.34
N LYS A 336 22.81 18.43 27.03
CA LYS A 336 23.26 18.18 25.67
C LYS A 336 22.35 17.20 24.93
N LEU A 337 21.92 16.15 25.60
CA LEU A 337 20.91 15.22 25.08
C LEU A 337 19.58 15.90 24.80
N MET A 338 19.20 16.86 25.63
CA MET A 338 17.98 17.62 25.44
C MET A 338 18.05 18.58 24.24
N GLU A 339 19.22 19.19 24.01
CA GLU A 339 19.51 20.02 22.83
C GLU A 339 19.37 19.19 21.56
N ILE A 340 20.07 18.05 21.47
CA ILE A 340 20.01 17.11 20.34
C ILE A 340 18.57 16.60 20.12
N ALA A 341 17.88 16.20 21.18
CA ALA A 341 16.51 15.71 21.09
C ALA A 341 15.50 16.80 20.68
N THR A 342 15.78 18.06 20.94
CA THR A 342 14.93 19.18 20.49
C THR A 342 15.12 19.45 19.00
N GLU A 343 16.37 19.39 18.51
CA GLU A 343 16.69 19.61 17.10
C GLU A 343 16.26 18.43 16.23
N TYR A 344 16.40 17.21 16.72
CA TYR A 344 16.13 15.98 16.01
C TYR A 344 14.96 15.19 16.64
N ALA A 345 13.93 15.88 17.07
CA ALA A 345 12.78 15.25 17.72
C ALA A 345 12.16 14.13 16.86
N GLY A 346 11.75 13.05 17.52
CA GLY A 346 11.15 11.90 16.86
C GLY A 346 10.50 10.91 17.85
N ASP A 347 10.16 9.73 17.34
CA ASP A 347 9.42 8.71 18.09
C ASP A 347 10.30 7.55 18.58
N THR A 348 11.64 7.64 18.44
CA THR A 348 12.54 6.57 18.88
C THR A 348 12.99 6.81 20.32
N PRO A 349 12.72 5.87 21.24
CA PRO A 349 13.14 5.99 22.63
C PRO A 349 14.65 6.09 22.80
N LEU A 350 15.10 7.11 23.53
CA LEU A 350 16.47 7.30 23.92
C LEU A 350 16.72 6.71 25.33
N TYR A 351 17.77 5.92 25.44
CA TYR A 351 18.23 5.32 26.69
C TYR A 351 19.64 5.76 27.01
N VAL A 352 19.91 6.00 28.28
CA VAL A 352 21.27 6.20 28.79
C VAL A 352 21.66 4.96 29.59
N PHE A 353 22.71 4.28 29.16
CA PHE A 353 23.29 3.12 29.84
C PHE A 353 24.49 3.52 30.66
N THR A 354 24.46 3.27 31.98
CA THR A 354 25.62 3.50 32.86
C THR A 354 26.44 2.21 33.00
N ALA A 355 27.72 2.28 32.59
CA ALA A 355 28.59 1.10 32.53
C ALA A 355 28.94 0.55 33.94
N ASN A 356 29.17 1.43 34.91
CA ASN A 356 29.56 1.04 36.27
C ASN A 356 28.43 0.31 37.00
N ASP A 357 27.19 0.79 36.87
CA ASP A 357 26.01 0.25 37.55
C ASP A 357 25.24 -0.78 36.71
N ARG A 358 25.61 -0.91 35.42
CA ARG A 358 24.89 -1.72 34.40
C ARG A 358 23.39 -1.45 34.35
N LYS A 359 22.99 -0.17 34.46
CA LYS A 359 21.58 0.23 34.45
C LYS A 359 21.23 1.01 33.18
N ASN A 360 20.00 0.77 32.72
CA ASN A 360 19.39 1.52 31.62
C ASN A 360 18.42 2.55 32.17
N TYR A 361 18.58 3.81 31.78
CA TYR A 361 17.66 4.89 32.10
C TYR A 361 16.95 5.33 30.83
N ARG A 362 15.63 5.10 30.78
CA ARG A 362 14.81 5.57 29.69
C ARG A 362 14.59 7.08 29.82
N MET A 363 14.88 7.82 28.76
CA MET A 363 14.60 9.25 28.72
C MET A 363 13.11 9.52 28.50
N PRO A 364 12.56 10.63 29.04
CA PRO A 364 11.17 11.02 28.82
C PRO A 364 10.90 11.28 27.33
N ARG A 365 9.61 11.21 26.92
CA ARG A 365 9.20 11.27 25.49
C ARG A 365 9.66 12.54 24.78
N ASN A 366 9.76 13.65 25.47
CA ASN A 366 10.29 14.92 24.93
C ASN A 366 11.80 14.90 24.65
N MET A 367 12.49 13.81 24.98
CA MET A 367 13.91 13.57 24.67
C MET A 367 14.08 12.40 23.69
N TRP A 368 13.02 11.97 23.01
CA TRP A 368 13.12 10.95 21.99
C TRP A 368 13.56 11.57 20.67
N VAL A 369 14.29 10.80 19.85
CA VAL A 369 14.96 11.29 18.64
C VAL A 369 14.43 10.56 17.39
N ASN A 370 14.64 11.16 16.22
CA ASN A 370 14.46 10.45 14.95
C ASN A 370 15.68 9.55 14.64
N LEU A 371 15.51 8.61 13.68
CA LEU A 371 16.61 7.69 13.26
C LEU A 371 17.27 8.22 11.98
N SER A 372 17.77 9.46 11.98
CA SER A 372 18.54 10.00 10.86
C SER A 372 20.06 9.81 11.07
N SER A 373 20.82 9.79 9.99
CA SER A 373 22.29 9.77 10.04
C SER A 373 22.86 10.94 10.83
N ASP A 374 22.20 12.09 10.78
CA ASP A 374 22.66 13.34 11.41
C ASP A 374 22.57 13.27 12.93
N VAL A 375 21.49 12.64 13.47
CA VAL A 375 21.37 12.38 14.93
C VAL A 375 22.49 11.50 15.43
N PHE A 376 22.86 10.46 14.67
CA PHE A 376 23.96 9.58 15.06
C PHE A 376 25.28 10.34 15.08
N ALA A 377 25.57 11.09 14.02
CA ALA A 377 26.77 11.89 13.95
C ALA A 377 26.88 12.88 15.13
N GLU A 378 25.79 13.54 15.52
CA GLU A 378 25.80 14.45 16.67
C GLU A 378 25.92 13.72 18.03
N LEU A 379 25.27 12.57 18.19
CA LEU A 379 25.42 11.75 19.39
C LEU A 379 26.85 11.17 19.50
N GLU A 380 27.40 10.65 18.42
CA GLU A 380 28.75 10.11 18.37
C GLU A 380 29.83 11.19 18.63
N LYS A 381 29.61 12.39 18.13
CA LYS A 381 30.49 13.54 18.39
C LYS A 381 30.54 13.93 19.87
N VAL A 382 29.44 13.78 20.59
CA VAL A 382 29.31 14.13 22.02
C VAL A 382 29.76 12.98 22.92
N PHE A 383 29.46 11.74 22.57
CA PHE A 383 29.66 10.57 23.44
C PHE A 383 30.73 9.61 22.94
N GLY A 384 31.19 9.76 21.70
CA GLY A 384 32.13 8.85 21.03
C GLY A 384 31.39 7.73 20.26
N GLU A 385 31.96 7.31 19.12
CA GLU A 385 31.39 6.33 18.18
C GLU A 385 31.03 4.99 18.86
N ASP A 386 31.90 4.49 19.76
CA ASP A 386 31.68 3.22 20.46
C ASP A 386 30.55 3.27 21.52
N ASN A 387 30.10 4.46 21.90
CA ASN A 387 29.16 4.69 22.97
C ASN A 387 27.71 4.96 22.51
N VAL A 388 27.47 4.97 21.21
CA VAL A 388 26.14 5.15 20.62
C VAL A 388 25.75 3.87 19.88
N LYS A 389 24.60 3.27 20.21
CA LYS A 389 24.12 2.06 19.54
C LYS A 389 22.61 2.11 19.29
N ILE A 390 22.20 1.63 18.11
CA ILE A 390 20.82 1.25 17.86
C ILE A 390 20.65 -0.22 18.23
N VAL A 391 19.58 -0.52 18.94
CA VAL A 391 19.13 -1.89 19.21
C VAL A 391 17.73 -2.00 18.63
N GLU A 392 17.55 -2.89 17.67
CA GLU A 392 16.25 -3.22 17.06
C GLU A 392 15.45 -4.22 17.90
#